data_524e37ccdafe4a489e4f34f28613a516
#
_entry.id   524e37ccdafe4a489e4f34f28613a516
#
_cell.length_a   1.000
_cell.length_b   1.000
_cell.length_c   1.000
_cell.angle_alpha   90.00
_cell.angle_beta   90.00
_cell.angle_gamma   90.00
#
_symmetry.space_group_name_H-M   'P 1'
#
loop_
_entity.id
_entity.type
_entity.pdbx_description
1 polymer ?
#
loop_
_entity_poly.entity_id
_entity_poly.type
_entity_poly.pdbx_seq_one_letter_code
_entity_poly.pdbx_strand_id
1 'polypeptide(L)'
;MDIKHEVARSLLSIEAVFLRPQEPFTWASGIKSPIYCDNRLILTAPEARDLVERAIAETVKREYPQAQVLMGTATAGIAHAAIAAHLLGLPMGYVRSSSKDHGRQNRIEGKLVPGQKVVVVEDLISTGGSVLDAVDALREAGAEVLGVVSIFTYGMKRGVERLAAAQVRNVSLTDLDTVARMGAQEGYITEADVARLLAFRENPSDESWIQAESQA
;
A
#
# COMPACT_ATOMS: atom_id res chain seq x y z
N MET A 1 3.47 -15.79 -14.86
CA MET A 1 4.32 -15.01 -13.91
C MET A 1 3.44 -14.67 -12.72
N ASP A 2 3.98 -14.62 -11.52
CA ASP A 2 3.20 -14.27 -10.31
C ASP A 2 2.85 -12.78 -10.37
N ILE A 3 1.59 -12.43 -10.11
CA ILE A 3 1.09 -11.04 -10.12
C ILE A 3 1.93 -10.09 -9.27
N LYS A 4 2.51 -10.61 -8.18
CA LYS A 4 3.37 -9.86 -7.27
C LYS A 4 4.63 -9.32 -7.98
N HIS A 5 5.24 -10.13 -8.84
CA HIS A 5 6.40 -9.74 -9.64
C HIS A 5 6.01 -8.84 -10.82
N GLU A 6 4.85 -9.07 -11.43
CA GLU A 6 4.36 -8.21 -12.52
C GLU A 6 4.08 -6.80 -12.03
N VAL A 7 3.43 -6.66 -10.88
CA VAL A 7 3.19 -5.35 -10.25
C VAL A 7 4.51 -4.68 -9.87
N ALA A 8 5.46 -5.41 -9.23
CA ALA A 8 6.76 -4.87 -8.87
C ALA A 8 7.52 -4.30 -10.10
N ARG A 9 7.57 -5.09 -11.19
CA ARG A 9 8.19 -4.66 -12.45
C ARG A 9 7.51 -3.42 -13.01
N SER A 10 6.19 -3.40 -13.01
CA SER A 10 5.41 -2.26 -13.51
C SER A 10 5.71 -1.00 -12.71
N LEU A 11 5.77 -1.08 -11.37
CA LEU A 11 6.09 0.07 -10.52
C LEU A 11 7.50 0.62 -10.78
N LEU A 12 8.49 -0.26 -11.00
CA LEU A 12 9.85 0.15 -11.36
C LEU A 12 9.88 0.82 -12.73
N SER A 13 9.22 0.23 -13.74
CA SER A 13 9.28 0.70 -15.13
C SER A 13 8.62 2.08 -15.34
N ILE A 14 7.60 2.42 -14.56
CA ILE A 14 6.92 3.74 -14.60
C ILE A 14 7.52 4.73 -13.60
N GLU A 15 8.63 4.36 -12.95
CA GLU A 15 9.28 5.18 -11.93
C GLU A 15 8.35 5.54 -10.75
N ALA A 16 7.35 4.69 -10.44
CA ALA A 16 6.56 4.83 -9.22
C ALA A 16 7.35 4.39 -7.98
N VAL A 17 8.35 3.55 -8.16
CA VAL A 17 9.32 3.17 -7.12
C VAL A 17 10.72 3.53 -7.58
N PHE A 18 11.42 4.28 -6.72
CA PHE A 18 12.82 4.64 -6.89
C PHE A 18 13.68 3.93 -5.85
N LEU A 19 14.75 3.27 -6.29
CA LEU A 19 15.72 2.61 -5.45
C LEU A 19 17.05 3.40 -5.51
N ARG A 20 17.45 4.03 -4.38
CA ARG A 20 18.67 4.85 -4.26
C ARG A 20 19.41 4.52 -2.96
N PRO A 21 19.97 3.32 -2.82
CA PRO A 21 20.67 2.94 -1.59
C PRO A 21 21.97 3.71 -1.37
N GLN A 22 22.62 4.24 -2.42
CA GLN A 22 23.83 5.06 -2.32
C GLN A 22 23.53 6.54 -2.04
N GLU A 23 22.38 7.04 -2.50
CA GLU A 23 21.94 8.43 -2.33
C GLU A 23 20.53 8.47 -1.73
N PRO A 24 20.38 8.13 -0.43
CA PRO A 24 19.08 7.91 0.17
C PRO A 24 18.21 9.15 0.18
N PHE A 25 16.91 8.93 0.05
CA PHE A 25 15.89 9.95 0.27
C PHE A 25 15.84 10.32 1.75
N THR A 26 15.40 11.54 2.04
CA THR A 26 15.05 11.94 3.42
C THR A 26 13.55 12.13 3.51
N TRP A 27 12.88 11.32 4.31
CA TRP A 27 11.46 11.47 4.58
C TRP A 27 11.17 12.72 5.43
N ALA A 28 9.91 13.18 5.44
CA ALA A 28 9.49 14.30 6.27
C ALA A 28 9.77 14.09 7.78
N SER A 29 9.85 12.83 8.22
CA SER A 29 10.25 12.44 9.58
C SER A 29 11.75 12.57 9.85
N GLY A 30 12.57 12.88 8.85
CA GLY A 30 14.02 12.87 8.92
C GLY A 30 14.70 11.52 8.65
N ILE A 31 13.94 10.45 8.56
CA ILE A 31 14.46 9.10 8.29
C ILE A 31 15.10 9.07 6.90
N LYS A 32 16.31 8.50 6.81
CA LYS A 32 16.97 8.18 5.54
C LYS A 32 16.39 6.89 4.98
N SER A 33 15.97 6.92 3.72
CA SER A 33 15.35 5.77 3.06
C SER A 33 16.02 5.45 1.74
N PRO A 34 16.39 4.18 1.48
CA PRO A 34 16.95 3.75 0.20
C PRO A 34 15.90 3.62 -0.91
N ILE A 35 14.63 3.81 -0.56
CA ILE A 35 13.48 3.62 -1.44
C ILE A 35 12.48 4.76 -1.25
N TYR A 36 11.91 5.21 -2.37
CA TYR A 36 10.75 6.10 -2.39
C TYR A 36 9.67 5.49 -3.29
N CYS A 37 8.42 5.49 -2.83
CA CYS A 37 7.29 4.97 -3.58
C CYS A 37 6.22 6.06 -3.70
N ASP A 38 5.78 6.32 -4.95
CA ASP A 38 4.67 7.21 -5.28
C ASP A 38 3.69 6.49 -6.23
N ASN A 39 2.77 5.76 -5.65
CA ASN A 39 1.76 5.00 -6.41
C ASN A 39 0.76 5.88 -7.16
N ARG A 40 0.73 7.19 -6.93
CA ARG A 40 -0.10 8.13 -7.71
C ARG A 40 0.30 8.18 -9.18
N LEU A 41 1.56 7.85 -9.50
CA LEU A 41 2.07 7.78 -10.88
C LEU A 41 1.40 6.66 -11.69
N ILE A 42 0.87 5.62 -11.03
CA ILE A 42 0.10 4.55 -11.68
C ILE A 42 -1.09 5.13 -12.46
N LEU A 43 -1.75 6.17 -11.93
CA LEU A 43 -2.94 6.75 -12.52
C LEU A 43 -2.68 7.38 -13.90
N THR A 44 -1.46 7.85 -14.14
CA THR A 44 -1.04 8.47 -15.40
C THR A 44 -0.39 7.51 -16.38
N ALA A 45 -0.22 6.22 -16.00
CA ALA A 45 0.34 5.15 -16.81
C ALA A 45 -0.75 4.09 -17.09
N PRO A 46 -1.48 4.17 -18.22
CA PRO A 46 -2.68 3.36 -18.45
C PRO A 46 -2.46 1.85 -18.36
N GLU A 47 -1.35 1.33 -18.87
CA GLU A 47 -1.04 -0.11 -18.82
C GLU A 47 -0.76 -0.58 -17.38
N ALA A 48 0.03 0.19 -16.62
CA ALA A 48 0.28 -0.08 -15.21
C ALA A 48 -1.00 0.01 -14.38
N ARG A 49 -1.82 1.03 -14.67
CA ARG A 49 -3.12 1.20 -14.02
C ARG A 49 -4.03 -0.01 -14.28
N ASP A 50 -4.18 -0.43 -15.52
CA ASP A 50 -5.01 -1.59 -15.88
C ASP A 50 -4.53 -2.87 -15.18
N LEU A 51 -3.22 -3.10 -15.11
CA LEU A 51 -2.63 -4.23 -14.39
C LEU A 51 -2.99 -4.17 -12.89
N VAL A 52 -2.71 -3.03 -12.25
CA VAL A 52 -2.91 -2.87 -10.80
C VAL A 52 -4.38 -2.97 -10.43
N GLU A 53 -5.28 -2.32 -11.18
CA GLU A 53 -6.71 -2.32 -10.86
C GLU A 53 -7.35 -3.70 -11.05
N ARG A 54 -6.96 -4.44 -12.07
CA ARG A 54 -7.37 -5.85 -12.25
C ARG A 54 -6.82 -6.71 -11.11
N ALA A 55 -5.58 -6.50 -10.70
CA ALA A 55 -4.98 -7.24 -9.61
C ALA A 55 -5.68 -6.95 -8.26
N ILE A 56 -6.08 -5.70 -7.99
CA ILE A 56 -6.91 -5.35 -6.82
C ILE A 56 -8.24 -6.10 -6.90
N ALA A 57 -8.95 -6.00 -8.02
CA ALA A 57 -10.26 -6.63 -8.20
C ALA A 57 -10.20 -8.15 -8.01
N GLU A 58 -9.22 -8.83 -8.63
CA GLU A 58 -9.02 -10.28 -8.48
C GLU A 58 -8.64 -10.67 -7.04
N THR A 59 -7.83 -9.83 -6.36
CA THR A 59 -7.47 -10.05 -4.95
C THR A 59 -8.70 -9.92 -4.05
N VAL A 60 -9.53 -8.90 -4.24
CA VAL A 60 -10.80 -8.77 -3.50
C VAL A 60 -11.68 -9.99 -3.73
N LYS A 61 -11.85 -10.42 -4.97
CA LYS A 61 -12.68 -11.58 -5.33
C LYS A 61 -12.20 -12.87 -4.67
N ARG A 62 -10.89 -13.09 -4.63
CA ARG A 62 -10.26 -14.30 -4.09
C ARG A 62 -10.24 -14.31 -2.57
N GLU A 63 -9.81 -13.20 -1.96
CA GLU A 63 -9.52 -13.13 -0.52
C GLU A 63 -10.73 -12.68 0.32
N TYR A 64 -11.64 -11.92 -0.29
CA TYR A 64 -12.79 -11.31 0.35
C TYR A 64 -14.07 -11.49 -0.50
N PRO A 65 -14.46 -12.73 -0.84
CA PRO A 65 -15.60 -13.00 -1.74
C PRO A 65 -16.95 -12.48 -1.20
N GLN A 66 -17.01 -12.11 0.07
CA GLN A 66 -18.20 -11.54 0.72
C GLN A 66 -18.23 -10.00 0.71
N ALA A 67 -17.26 -9.35 0.07
CA ALA A 67 -17.20 -7.90 -0.02
C ALA A 67 -18.47 -7.33 -0.64
N GLN A 68 -19.04 -6.32 -0.03
CA GLN A 68 -20.26 -5.64 -0.48
C GLN A 68 -20.00 -4.21 -0.91
N VAL A 69 -18.89 -3.62 -0.47
CA VAL A 69 -18.48 -2.27 -0.82
C VAL A 69 -16.97 -2.12 -0.72
N LEU A 70 -16.36 -1.33 -1.58
CA LEU A 70 -14.97 -0.92 -1.45
C LEU A 70 -14.87 0.49 -0.87
N MET A 71 -13.95 0.68 0.07
CA MET A 71 -13.67 1.99 0.67
C MET A 71 -12.21 2.37 0.44
N GLY A 72 -11.99 3.40 -0.39
CA GLY A 72 -10.65 3.94 -0.61
C GLY A 72 -10.17 4.81 0.55
N THR A 73 -8.88 4.79 0.84
CA THR A 73 -8.27 5.75 1.76
C THR A 73 -7.95 7.04 1.01
N ALA A 74 -8.33 8.18 1.56
CA ALA A 74 -7.96 9.45 0.97
C ALA A 74 -6.46 9.74 1.22
N THR A 75 -5.73 10.16 0.19
CA THR A 75 -6.23 10.57 -1.12
C THR A 75 -5.96 9.51 -2.19
N ALA A 76 -4.81 8.85 -2.14
CA ALA A 76 -4.33 8.01 -3.24
C ALA A 76 -5.18 6.74 -3.45
N GLY A 77 -5.74 6.14 -2.39
CA GLY A 77 -6.57 4.95 -2.50
C GLY A 77 -7.94 5.17 -3.17
N ILE A 78 -8.40 6.43 -3.30
CA ILE A 78 -9.75 6.73 -3.85
C ILE A 78 -9.90 6.25 -5.28
N ALA A 79 -8.98 6.65 -6.17
CA ALA A 79 -9.08 6.31 -7.60
C ALA A 79 -8.97 4.80 -7.83
N HIS A 80 -8.06 4.13 -7.12
CA HIS A 80 -7.88 2.69 -7.18
C HIS A 80 -9.14 1.94 -6.70
N ALA A 81 -9.73 2.37 -5.58
CA ALA A 81 -11.00 1.80 -5.11
C ALA A 81 -12.14 1.99 -6.12
N ALA A 82 -12.22 3.17 -6.78
CA ALA A 82 -13.26 3.46 -7.75
C ALA A 82 -13.17 2.55 -8.98
N ILE A 83 -11.97 2.39 -9.55
CA ILE A 83 -11.78 1.56 -10.74
C ILE A 83 -11.99 0.07 -10.40
N ALA A 84 -11.41 -0.41 -9.29
CA ALA A 84 -11.59 -1.80 -8.85
C ALA A 84 -13.07 -2.11 -8.54
N ALA A 85 -13.79 -1.20 -7.89
CA ALA A 85 -15.23 -1.36 -7.63
C ALA A 85 -16.03 -1.42 -8.93
N HIS A 86 -15.70 -0.59 -9.94
CA HIS A 86 -16.32 -0.65 -11.27
C HIS A 86 -16.09 -2.01 -11.90
N LEU A 87 -14.88 -2.57 -11.88
CA LEU A 87 -14.56 -3.88 -12.41
C LEU A 87 -15.33 -5.02 -11.71
N LEU A 88 -15.61 -4.84 -10.41
CA LEU A 88 -16.34 -5.82 -9.59
C LEU A 88 -17.85 -5.64 -9.63
N GLY A 89 -18.36 -4.53 -10.16
CA GLY A 89 -19.78 -4.18 -10.07
C GLY A 89 -20.22 -3.87 -8.62
N LEU A 90 -19.29 -3.45 -7.75
CA LEU A 90 -19.56 -3.12 -6.36
C LEU A 90 -19.72 -1.60 -6.16
N PRO A 91 -20.55 -1.17 -5.18
CA PRO A 91 -20.54 0.20 -4.72
C PRO A 91 -19.19 0.56 -4.07
N MET A 92 -18.84 1.87 -4.09
CA MET A 92 -17.66 2.37 -3.44
C MET A 92 -17.92 3.67 -2.68
N GLY A 93 -17.04 3.96 -1.75
CA GLY A 93 -16.90 5.22 -1.06
C GLY A 93 -15.44 5.44 -0.67
N TYR A 94 -15.16 6.41 0.17
CA TYR A 94 -13.81 6.64 0.68
C TYR A 94 -13.80 7.25 2.08
N VAL A 95 -12.68 7.09 2.78
CA VAL A 95 -12.48 7.64 4.12
C VAL A 95 -11.45 8.77 4.04
N ARG A 96 -11.82 9.95 4.53
CA ARG A 96 -10.94 11.13 4.59
C ARG A 96 -9.95 11.02 5.74
N SER A 97 -8.77 11.59 5.56
CA SER A 97 -7.72 11.62 6.58
C SER A 97 -8.04 12.50 7.80
N SER A 98 -8.90 13.52 7.64
CA SER A 98 -9.34 14.41 8.72
C SER A 98 -10.85 14.57 8.73
N SER A 99 -11.43 14.77 9.95
CA SER A 99 -12.83 15.20 10.08
C SER A 99 -13.00 16.66 9.64
N LYS A 100 -14.12 16.98 8.97
CA LYS A 100 -14.63 18.36 8.98
C LYS A 100 -15.12 18.61 10.41
N ASP A 101 -14.90 19.78 10.96
CA ASP A 101 -15.07 20.26 12.35
C ASP A 101 -16.17 19.67 13.28
N HIS A 102 -16.88 18.61 12.88
CA HIS A 102 -18.03 18.03 13.59
C HIS A 102 -18.02 16.49 13.68
N GLY A 103 -16.95 15.90 14.24
CA GLY A 103 -16.93 14.50 14.66
C GLY A 103 -16.51 13.46 13.59
N ARG A 104 -16.10 12.25 14.06
CA ARG A 104 -15.52 11.17 13.23
C ARG A 104 -16.48 10.60 12.18
N GLN A 105 -17.80 10.70 12.41
CA GLN A 105 -18.84 10.21 11.48
C GLN A 105 -18.84 10.93 10.12
N ASN A 106 -18.31 12.15 10.04
CA ASN A 106 -18.24 12.93 8.80
C ASN A 106 -16.98 12.65 7.95
N ARG A 107 -16.23 11.59 8.24
CA ARG A 107 -15.04 11.20 7.47
C ARG A 107 -15.34 10.27 6.32
N ILE A 108 -16.50 9.62 6.30
CA ILE A 108 -16.89 8.66 5.28
C ILE A 108 -17.70 9.39 4.22
N GLU A 109 -17.25 9.29 2.99
CA GLU A 109 -17.92 9.83 1.81
C GLU A 109 -18.49 8.66 0.98
N GLY A 110 -19.76 8.79 0.62
CA GLY A 110 -20.57 7.70 0.08
C GLY A 110 -21.54 7.16 1.12
N LYS A 111 -22.41 6.23 0.71
CA LYS A 111 -23.39 5.60 1.59
C LYS A 111 -22.81 4.34 2.19
N LEU A 112 -22.71 4.29 3.50
CA LEU A 112 -22.39 3.09 4.28
C LEU A 112 -23.60 2.70 5.14
N VAL A 113 -23.92 1.41 5.16
CA VAL A 113 -25.00 0.86 5.98
C VAL A 113 -24.38 0.03 7.10
N PRO A 114 -24.81 0.19 8.37
CA PRO A 114 -24.32 -0.65 9.47
C PRO A 114 -24.48 -2.14 9.16
N GLY A 115 -23.45 -2.93 9.47
CA GLY A 115 -23.36 -4.35 9.15
C GLY A 115 -22.88 -4.66 7.73
N GLN A 116 -22.66 -3.64 6.89
CA GLN A 116 -22.14 -3.83 5.53
C GLN A 116 -20.69 -4.30 5.54
N LYS A 117 -20.38 -5.30 4.72
CA LYS A 117 -19.05 -5.90 4.60
C LYS A 117 -18.14 -5.08 3.70
N VAL A 118 -17.10 -4.52 4.27
CA VAL A 118 -16.20 -3.55 3.63
C VAL A 118 -14.83 -4.15 3.39
N VAL A 119 -14.26 -3.91 2.21
CA VAL A 119 -12.82 -4.03 1.95
C VAL A 119 -12.25 -2.64 1.75
N VAL A 120 -11.18 -2.33 2.50
CA VAL A 120 -10.45 -1.07 2.36
C VAL A 120 -9.40 -1.22 1.26
N VAL A 121 -9.31 -0.22 0.38
CA VAL A 121 -8.27 -0.13 -0.67
C VAL A 121 -7.31 0.99 -0.31
N GLU A 122 -6.03 0.62 -0.17
CA GLU A 122 -4.93 1.55 0.17
C GLU A 122 -3.87 1.52 -0.94
N ASP A 123 -3.20 2.61 -1.17
CA ASP A 123 -2.10 2.64 -2.14
C ASP A 123 -0.79 2.12 -1.54
N LEU A 124 -0.48 2.49 -0.29
CA LEU A 124 0.81 2.22 0.34
C LEU A 124 0.69 2.02 1.84
N ILE A 125 1.28 0.95 2.35
CA ILE A 125 1.41 0.71 3.80
C ILE A 125 2.88 0.77 4.22
N SER A 126 3.20 1.74 5.09
CA SER A 126 4.47 1.83 5.81
C SER A 126 4.33 1.36 7.26
N THR A 127 3.92 2.23 8.16
CA THR A 127 3.68 1.93 9.59
C THR A 127 2.22 1.60 9.91
N GLY A 128 1.34 1.59 8.91
CA GLY A 128 -0.07 1.20 9.04
C GLY A 128 -0.98 2.22 9.74
N GLY A 129 -0.46 3.42 10.11
CA GLY A 129 -1.25 4.39 10.86
C GLY A 129 -2.47 4.91 10.12
N SER A 130 -2.29 5.35 8.88
CA SER A 130 -3.34 5.92 8.04
C SER A 130 -4.46 4.92 7.77
N VAL A 131 -4.11 3.71 7.33
CA VAL A 131 -5.11 2.69 7.00
C VAL A 131 -5.88 2.21 8.22
N LEU A 132 -5.23 2.09 9.38
CA LEU A 132 -5.91 1.71 10.63
C LEU A 132 -6.88 2.80 11.10
N ASP A 133 -6.50 4.06 10.98
CA ASP A 133 -7.38 5.18 11.28
C ASP A 133 -8.64 5.20 10.36
N ALA A 134 -8.50 4.78 9.11
CA ALA A 134 -9.64 4.58 8.21
C ALA A 134 -10.49 3.37 8.62
N VAL A 135 -9.87 2.26 8.98
CA VAL A 135 -10.57 1.06 9.49
C VAL A 135 -11.38 1.37 10.74
N ASP A 136 -10.80 2.11 11.69
CA ASP A 136 -11.47 2.49 12.92
C ASP A 136 -12.70 3.37 12.64
N ALA A 137 -12.58 4.35 11.74
CA ALA A 137 -13.71 5.18 11.32
C ALA A 137 -14.86 4.36 10.70
N LEU A 138 -14.53 3.34 9.89
CA LEU A 138 -15.52 2.44 9.29
C LEU A 138 -16.19 1.55 10.34
N ARG A 139 -15.42 1.00 11.27
CA ARG A 139 -15.95 0.20 12.39
C ARG A 139 -16.85 1.02 13.31
N GLU A 140 -16.44 2.26 13.64
CA GLU A 140 -17.27 3.19 14.42
C GLU A 140 -18.59 3.53 13.73
N ALA A 141 -18.62 3.55 12.38
CA ALA A 141 -19.84 3.71 11.60
C ALA A 141 -20.66 2.41 11.46
N GLY A 142 -20.24 1.33 12.10
CA GLY A 142 -20.93 0.05 12.14
C GLY A 142 -20.62 -0.91 11.00
N ALA A 143 -19.59 -0.65 10.19
CA ALA A 143 -19.18 -1.56 9.13
C ALA A 143 -18.47 -2.81 9.68
N GLU A 144 -18.67 -3.94 9.00
CA GLU A 144 -17.85 -5.13 9.14
C GLU A 144 -16.65 -5.02 8.19
N VAL A 145 -15.49 -4.57 8.70
CA VAL A 145 -14.27 -4.46 7.88
C VAL A 145 -13.64 -5.85 7.74
N LEU A 146 -13.71 -6.43 6.53
CA LEU A 146 -13.18 -7.75 6.22
C LEU A 146 -11.64 -7.75 6.16
N GLY A 147 -11.05 -6.65 5.68
CA GLY A 147 -9.62 -6.46 5.57
C GLY A 147 -9.24 -5.33 4.63
N VAL A 148 -7.98 -5.31 4.28
CA VAL A 148 -7.35 -4.31 3.41
C VAL A 148 -6.72 -4.99 2.20
N VAL A 149 -6.86 -4.38 1.02
CA VAL A 149 -6.03 -4.67 -0.15
C VAL A 149 -5.19 -3.43 -0.42
N SER A 150 -3.87 -3.59 -0.45
CA SER A 150 -2.96 -2.49 -0.75
C SER A 150 -2.12 -2.79 -2.00
N ILE A 151 -1.71 -1.75 -2.73
CA ILE A 151 -0.83 -1.93 -3.89
C ILE A 151 0.55 -2.33 -3.41
N PHE A 152 1.12 -1.57 -2.47
CA PHE A 152 2.47 -1.75 -1.99
C PHE A 152 2.53 -1.74 -0.45
N THR A 153 3.41 -2.58 0.11
CA THR A 153 3.79 -2.48 1.52
C THR A 153 5.31 -2.47 1.67
N TYR A 154 5.79 -1.62 2.58
CA TYR A 154 7.18 -1.70 3.02
C TYR A 154 7.46 -2.97 3.85
N GLY A 155 6.44 -3.62 4.42
CA GLY A 155 6.61 -4.78 5.29
C GLY A 155 7.33 -4.47 6.60
N MET A 156 7.34 -3.21 7.04
CA MET A 156 8.00 -2.79 8.28
C MET A 156 7.37 -3.48 9.48
N LYS A 157 8.21 -3.97 10.42
CA LYS A 157 7.79 -4.66 11.63
C LYS A 157 6.67 -3.92 12.38
N ARG A 158 6.83 -2.60 12.58
CA ARG A 158 5.81 -1.78 13.25
C ARG A 158 4.46 -1.79 12.54
N GLY A 159 4.45 -1.79 11.19
CA GLY A 159 3.21 -1.84 10.42
C GLY A 159 2.52 -3.20 10.55
N VAL A 160 3.29 -4.28 10.45
CA VAL A 160 2.80 -5.65 10.61
C VAL A 160 2.20 -5.87 12.00
N GLU A 161 2.91 -5.47 13.06
CA GLU A 161 2.47 -5.60 14.45
C GLU A 161 1.19 -4.80 14.73
N ARG A 162 1.07 -3.57 14.20
CA ARG A 162 -0.12 -2.73 14.37
C ARG A 162 -1.34 -3.30 13.66
N LEU A 163 -1.19 -3.78 12.43
CA LEU A 163 -2.27 -4.44 11.70
C LEU A 163 -2.74 -5.71 12.42
N ALA A 164 -1.80 -6.51 12.92
CA ALA A 164 -2.10 -7.72 13.68
C ALA A 164 -2.83 -7.39 15.00
N ALA A 165 -2.35 -6.40 15.77
CA ALA A 165 -2.99 -5.96 17.01
C ALA A 165 -4.41 -5.42 16.79
N ALA A 166 -4.66 -4.77 15.66
CA ALA A 166 -5.99 -4.28 15.27
C ALA A 166 -6.88 -5.37 14.64
N GLN A 167 -6.37 -6.60 14.50
CA GLN A 167 -7.05 -7.71 13.81
C GLN A 167 -7.48 -7.34 12.39
N VAL A 168 -6.57 -6.68 11.65
CA VAL A 168 -6.76 -6.27 10.27
C VAL A 168 -5.85 -7.09 9.38
N ARG A 169 -6.42 -7.95 8.55
CA ARG A 169 -5.67 -8.65 7.50
C ARG A 169 -5.43 -7.71 6.33
N ASN A 170 -4.17 -7.54 5.94
CA ASN A 170 -3.79 -6.85 4.72
C ASN A 170 -3.25 -7.84 3.68
N VAL A 171 -3.67 -7.68 2.43
CA VAL A 171 -3.11 -8.38 1.27
C VAL A 171 -2.56 -7.32 0.33
N SER A 172 -1.23 -7.26 0.20
CA SER A 172 -0.56 -6.33 -0.72
C SER A 172 -0.29 -7.01 -2.05
N LEU A 173 -0.46 -6.27 -3.15
CA LEU A 173 -0.15 -6.78 -4.49
C LEU A 173 1.34 -7.03 -4.64
N THR A 174 2.17 -6.14 -4.09
CA THR A 174 3.63 -6.33 -4.02
C THR A 174 4.20 -5.72 -2.74
N ASP A 175 5.49 -5.90 -2.50
CA ASP A 175 6.20 -5.43 -1.31
C ASP A 175 7.64 -5.03 -1.61
N LEU A 176 8.31 -4.45 -0.59
CA LEU A 176 9.69 -3.99 -0.69
C LEU A 176 10.65 -5.13 -1.07
N ASP A 177 10.49 -6.32 -0.51
CA ASP A 177 11.36 -7.46 -0.79
C ASP A 177 11.32 -7.86 -2.25
N THR A 178 10.12 -7.94 -2.80
CA THR A 178 9.91 -8.29 -4.21
C THR A 178 10.46 -7.22 -5.13
N VAL A 179 10.20 -5.95 -4.82
CA VAL A 179 10.71 -4.81 -5.60
C VAL A 179 12.23 -4.73 -5.55
N ALA A 180 12.85 -4.94 -4.36
CA ALA A 180 14.31 -4.93 -4.23
C ALA A 180 14.97 -6.03 -5.07
N ARG A 181 14.47 -7.27 -4.97
CA ARG A 181 15.00 -8.40 -5.76
C ARG A 181 14.77 -8.20 -7.25
N MET A 182 13.60 -7.72 -7.66
CA MET A 182 13.30 -7.40 -9.05
C MET A 182 14.22 -6.27 -9.55
N GLY A 183 14.46 -5.25 -8.73
CA GLY A 183 15.37 -4.16 -9.04
C GLY A 183 16.80 -4.61 -9.31
N ALA A 184 17.30 -5.60 -8.54
CA ALA A 184 18.61 -6.20 -8.81
C ALA A 184 18.60 -7.05 -10.08
N GLN A 185 17.60 -7.88 -10.29
CA GLN A 185 17.46 -8.71 -11.50
C GLN A 185 17.38 -7.90 -12.79
N GLU A 186 16.78 -6.73 -12.77
CA GLU A 186 16.62 -5.84 -13.92
C GLU A 186 17.70 -4.73 -14.00
N GLY A 187 18.66 -4.73 -13.07
CA GLY A 187 19.82 -3.84 -13.13
C GLY A 187 19.58 -2.41 -12.64
N TYR A 188 18.50 -2.15 -11.92
CA TYR A 188 18.26 -0.86 -11.26
C TYR A 188 19.17 -0.64 -10.05
N ILE A 189 19.53 -1.73 -9.36
CA ILE A 189 20.43 -1.78 -8.21
C ILE A 189 21.30 -3.05 -8.27
N THR A 190 22.31 -3.15 -7.41
CA THR A 190 23.12 -4.36 -7.27
C THR A 190 22.53 -5.37 -6.29
N GLU A 191 22.97 -6.63 -6.32
CA GLU A 191 22.59 -7.63 -5.30
C GLU A 191 23.01 -7.20 -3.86
N ALA A 192 24.14 -6.52 -3.71
CA ALA A 192 24.57 -5.96 -2.43
C ALA A 192 23.59 -4.90 -1.91
N ASP A 193 22.94 -4.15 -2.78
CA ASP A 193 21.96 -3.14 -2.41
C ASP A 193 20.65 -3.75 -1.90
N VAL A 194 20.29 -4.95 -2.33
CA VAL A 194 19.13 -5.68 -1.79
C VAL A 194 19.27 -5.84 -0.28
N ALA A 195 20.45 -6.23 0.21
CA ALA A 195 20.70 -6.37 1.65
C ALA A 195 20.50 -5.05 2.41
N ARG A 196 20.88 -3.91 1.81
CA ARG A 196 20.67 -2.57 2.39
C ARG A 196 19.19 -2.23 2.51
N LEU A 197 18.38 -2.51 1.48
CA LEU A 197 16.94 -2.29 1.51
C LEU A 197 16.25 -3.16 2.57
N LEU A 198 16.67 -4.42 2.70
CA LEU A 198 16.12 -5.33 3.69
C LEU A 198 16.49 -4.91 5.12
N ALA A 199 17.74 -4.45 5.35
CA ALA A 199 18.17 -3.90 6.63
C ALA A 199 17.37 -2.66 7.02
N PHE A 200 17.16 -1.74 6.08
CA PHE A 200 16.28 -0.58 6.28
C PHE A 200 14.85 -1.00 6.69
N ARG A 201 14.25 -2.00 6.03
CA ARG A 201 12.92 -2.51 6.37
C ARG A 201 12.83 -3.00 7.82
N GLU A 202 13.85 -3.73 8.27
CA GLU A 202 13.89 -4.26 9.65
C GLU A 202 13.96 -3.16 10.70
N ASN A 203 14.79 -2.12 10.47
CA ASN A 203 14.92 -1.00 11.38
C ASN A 203 15.15 0.32 10.62
N PRO A 204 14.10 1.03 10.23
CA PRO A 204 14.23 2.30 9.48
C PRO A 204 14.96 3.42 10.23
N SER A 205 15.10 3.31 11.55
CA SER A 205 15.82 4.31 12.39
C SER A 205 17.31 4.02 12.50
N ASP A 206 17.77 2.86 12.06
CA ASP A 206 19.17 2.48 12.04
C ASP A 206 19.77 2.86 10.69
N GLU A 207 20.77 3.76 10.67
CA GLU A 207 21.45 4.22 9.46
C GLU A 207 22.68 3.36 9.09
N SER A 208 22.96 2.26 9.82
CA SER A 208 24.12 1.39 9.57
C SER A 208 24.12 0.78 8.16
N TRP A 209 22.94 0.58 7.56
CA TRP A 209 22.79 0.10 6.17
C TRP A 209 23.39 1.05 5.14
N ILE A 210 23.56 2.38 5.44
CA ILE A 210 24.16 3.37 4.54
C ILE A 210 25.67 3.14 4.42
N GLN A 211 26.32 2.73 5.53
CA GLN A 211 27.76 2.55 5.62
C GLN A 211 28.23 1.13 5.24
N ALA A 212 27.30 0.20 5.01
CA ALA A 212 27.65 -1.13 4.55
C ALA A 212 28.39 -1.03 3.21
N GLU A 213 29.75 -1.13 3.25
CA GLU A 213 30.59 -1.14 2.06
C GLU A 213 30.11 -2.21 1.10
N SER A 214 30.07 -1.86 -0.19
CA SER A 214 29.94 -2.85 -1.26
C SER A 214 31.12 -3.79 -1.14
N GLN A 215 30.97 -4.92 -0.46
CA GLN A 215 31.96 -5.99 -0.58
C GLN A 215 31.90 -6.45 -2.04
N ALA A 216 32.94 -6.07 -2.78
CA ALA A 216 33.17 -6.38 -4.17
C ALA A 216 33.39 -7.91 -4.36
#